data_551e59d88e1f37a4c7b8a163015e4df4
#
_entry.id   551e59d88e1f37a4c7b8a163015e4df4
#
_cell.length_a   1.000
_cell.length_b   1.000
_cell.length_c   1.000
_cell.angle_alpha   90.00
_cell.angle_beta   90.00
_cell.angle_gamma   90.00
#
_symmetry.space_group_name_H-M   'P 1'
#
loop_
_entity.id
_entity.type
_entity.pdbx_description
1 polymer ?
#
loop_
_entity_poly.entity_id
_entity_poly.type
_entity_poly.pdbx_seq_one_letter_code
_entity_poly.pdbx_strand_id
1 'polypeptide(L)'
;HIYLMDAAQYRADQTALAPLMDRLRGLLMEFDTRYTAAKLERRRLDYGDLEHYTLALLVQPDGEPTPLAAELGSRYAEIMLDEYQDTSFLQEQVFRSLTAGGARRFMVGDVKQSIYSFREACPENFLEKRGSYFPVDDKVFPAKIALNANFRTRREITGFINRLFRQIMTAAAAGMDYLPEDELVAALPYDYSVPRPVTAMAITGDSTTRADDYRRAEAAEVAKEIARLLREGFTVEENGVRRPVRPGDICILMRSAKKREQIYIDALLERGIGARSAKNENLLEVREVKTVLSYLAVLANPMLDMELAEVLTSPMYGFTSDDLAALR
;
A
#
# COMPACT_ATOMS: atom_id res chain seq x y z
N HIS A 1 -9.83 -26.03 -5.44
CA HIS A 1 -9.40 -27.37 -5.90
C HIS A 1 -8.03 -27.64 -5.33
N ILE A 2 -7.95 -28.50 -4.31
CA ILE A 2 -6.70 -29.08 -3.86
C ILE A 2 -6.34 -30.10 -4.92
N TYR A 3 -5.31 -29.84 -5.72
CA TYR A 3 -4.72 -30.83 -6.60
C TYR A 3 -4.03 -31.89 -5.73
N LEU A 4 -4.70 -32.96 -5.47
CA LEU A 4 -4.09 -34.17 -4.91
C LEU A 4 -3.32 -34.85 -6.05
N MET A 5 -2.07 -34.39 -6.27
CA MET A 5 -1.15 -35.10 -7.16
C MET A 5 -0.60 -36.34 -6.44
N ASP A 6 -0.55 -37.44 -7.15
CA ASP A 6 0.20 -38.61 -6.70
C ASP A 6 1.70 -38.27 -6.58
N ALA A 7 2.36 -38.76 -5.54
CA ALA A 7 3.78 -38.50 -5.29
C ALA A 7 4.70 -38.93 -6.44
N ALA A 8 4.29 -39.92 -7.23
CA ALA A 8 5.02 -40.37 -8.42
C ALA A 8 4.89 -39.35 -9.56
N GLN A 9 3.69 -38.82 -9.81
CA GLN A 9 3.42 -37.78 -10.79
C GLN A 9 4.17 -36.47 -10.42
N TYR A 10 4.11 -36.09 -9.15
CA TYR A 10 4.85 -34.90 -8.67
C TYR A 10 6.35 -34.98 -8.95
N ARG A 11 6.97 -36.15 -8.68
CA ARG A 11 8.39 -36.39 -8.98
C ARG A 11 8.69 -36.40 -10.47
N ALA A 12 7.82 -36.97 -11.27
CA ALA A 12 7.96 -36.97 -12.73
C ALA A 12 7.91 -35.55 -13.29
N ASP A 13 6.96 -34.73 -12.81
CA ASP A 13 6.81 -33.36 -13.23
C ASP A 13 8.02 -32.51 -12.78
N GLN A 14 8.50 -32.70 -11.56
CA GLN A 14 9.73 -32.01 -11.11
C GLN A 14 10.93 -32.37 -12.00
N THR A 15 11.11 -33.64 -12.34
CA THR A 15 12.21 -34.09 -13.20
C THR A 15 12.08 -33.49 -14.59
N ALA A 16 10.87 -33.44 -15.14
CA ALA A 16 10.63 -32.80 -16.46
C ALA A 16 10.85 -31.32 -16.47
N LEU A 17 10.53 -30.63 -15.37
CA LEU A 17 10.71 -29.18 -15.23
C LEU A 17 12.13 -28.75 -14.88
N ALA A 18 12.95 -29.63 -14.27
CA ALA A 18 14.29 -29.30 -13.80
C ALA A 18 15.18 -28.66 -14.89
N PRO A 19 15.24 -29.15 -16.14
CA PRO A 19 16.07 -28.52 -17.17
C PRO A 19 15.60 -27.10 -17.54
N LEU A 20 14.27 -26.85 -17.50
CA LEU A 20 13.70 -25.53 -17.74
C LEU A 20 14.04 -24.56 -16.61
N MET A 21 13.94 -25.03 -15.36
CA MET A 21 14.30 -24.24 -14.18
C MET A 21 15.80 -23.91 -14.16
N ASP A 22 16.67 -24.84 -14.56
CA ASP A 22 18.11 -24.57 -14.67
C ASP A 22 18.43 -23.51 -15.74
N ARG A 23 17.74 -23.57 -16.89
CA ARG A 23 17.87 -22.53 -17.91
C ARG A 23 17.39 -21.18 -17.42
N LEU A 24 16.23 -21.14 -16.75
CA LEU A 24 15.71 -19.92 -16.16
C LEU A 24 16.68 -19.33 -15.13
N ARG A 25 17.21 -20.16 -14.24
CA ARG A 25 18.26 -19.76 -13.28
C ARG A 25 19.46 -19.17 -13.98
N GLY A 26 19.96 -19.83 -15.04
CA GLY A 26 21.08 -19.32 -15.84
C GLY A 26 20.80 -17.95 -16.46
N LEU A 27 19.62 -17.75 -17.03
CA LEU A 27 19.20 -16.48 -17.58
C LEU A 27 19.08 -15.37 -16.51
N LEU A 28 18.57 -15.69 -15.34
CA LEU A 28 18.48 -14.73 -14.22
C LEU A 28 19.87 -14.31 -13.74
N MET A 29 20.80 -15.24 -13.60
CA MET A 29 22.18 -14.92 -13.21
C MET A 29 22.91 -14.08 -14.27
N GLU A 30 22.71 -14.38 -15.55
CA GLU A 30 23.26 -13.58 -16.63
C GLU A 30 22.65 -12.17 -16.67
N PHE A 31 21.33 -12.08 -16.50
CA PHE A 31 20.64 -10.80 -16.40
C PHE A 31 21.18 -9.95 -15.24
N ASP A 32 21.28 -10.52 -14.04
CA ASP A 32 21.79 -9.84 -12.85
C ASP A 32 23.21 -9.31 -13.07
N THR A 33 24.09 -10.14 -13.64
CA THR A 33 25.46 -9.76 -13.97
C THR A 33 25.50 -8.58 -14.94
N ARG A 34 24.74 -8.66 -16.05
CA ARG A 34 24.68 -7.59 -17.07
C ARG A 34 24.02 -6.33 -16.55
N TYR A 35 22.95 -6.47 -15.75
CA TYR A 35 22.23 -5.34 -15.16
C TYR A 35 23.12 -4.59 -14.17
N THR A 36 23.80 -5.31 -13.28
CA THR A 36 24.77 -4.73 -12.35
C THR A 36 25.90 -4.00 -13.08
N ALA A 37 26.49 -4.61 -14.11
CA ALA A 37 27.52 -3.97 -14.90
C ALA A 37 27.02 -2.67 -15.58
N ALA A 38 25.83 -2.70 -16.16
CA ALA A 38 25.22 -1.53 -16.79
C ALA A 38 24.89 -0.40 -15.80
N LYS A 39 24.51 -0.73 -14.56
CA LYS A 39 24.31 0.27 -13.47
C LYS A 39 25.64 0.92 -13.10
N LEU A 40 26.68 0.12 -12.88
CA LEU A 40 28.02 0.61 -12.53
C LEU A 40 28.61 1.51 -13.62
N GLU A 41 28.52 1.11 -14.90
CA GLU A 41 28.94 1.93 -16.04
C GLU A 41 28.26 3.31 -16.03
N ARG A 42 26.97 3.35 -15.73
CA ARG A 42 26.18 4.58 -15.64
C ARG A 42 26.32 5.31 -14.31
N ARG A 43 27.09 4.78 -13.36
CA ARG A 43 27.24 5.28 -11.97
C ARG A 43 25.87 5.47 -11.29
N ARG A 44 25.00 4.48 -11.41
CA ARG A 44 23.64 4.47 -10.81
C ARG A 44 23.48 3.26 -9.92
N LEU A 45 22.71 3.45 -8.86
CA LEU A 45 22.25 2.39 -7.96
C LEU A 45 20.73 2.43 -7.93
N ASP A 46 20.10 1.28 -7.74
CA ASP A 46 18.70 1.17 -7.37
C ASP A 46 18.54 0.97 -5.85
N TYR A 47 17.29 0.94 -5.38
CA TYR A 47 17.03 0.79 -3.95
C TYR A 47 17.49 -0.57 -3.41
N GLY A 48 17.38 -1.63 -4.18
CA GLY A 48 17.90 -2.96 -3.80
C GLY A 48 19.41 -2.95 -3.61
N ASP A 49 20.16 -2.24 -4.47
CA ASP A 49 21.62 -2.10 -4.30
C ASP A 49 21.97 -1.44 -2.97
N LEU A 50 21.22 -0.41 -2.54
CA LEU A 50 21.46 0.27 -1.28
C LEU A 50 21.31 -0.68 -0.09
N GLU A 51 20.27 -1.51 -0.09
CA GLU A 51 20.04 -2.51 0.96
C GLU A 51 21.14 -3.59 0.95
N HIS A 52 21.44 -4.17 -0.21
CA HIS A 52 22.45 -5.23 -0.32
C HIS A 52 23.87 -4.74 0.00
N TYR A 53 24.27 -3.55 -0.47
CA TYR A 53 25.58 -3.01 -0.12
C TYR A 53 25.67 -2.63 1.34
N THR A 54 24.59 -2.10 1.93
CA THR A 54 24.55 -1.84 3.37
C THR A 54 24.70 -3.13 4.15
N LEU A 55 23.98 -4.18 3.76
CA LEU A 55 24.13 -5.50 4.39
C LEU A 55 25.56 -6.03 4.27
N ALA A 56 26.16 -5.97 3.08
CA ALA A 56 27.53 -6.43 2.85
C ALA A 56 28.59 -5.65 3.66
N LEU A 57 28.31 -4.38 3.98
CA LEU A 57 29.20 -3.57 4.82
C LEU A 57 29.04 -3.88 6.33
N LEU A 58 27.82 -4.22 6.77
CA LEU A 58 27.49 -4.32 8.19
C LEU A 58 27.39 -5.76 8.70
N VAL A 59 27.23 -6.74 7.82
CA VAL A 59 27.03 -8.16 8.18
C VAL A 59 28.06 -9.02 7.48
N GLN A 60 28.74 -9.89 8.23
CA GLN A 60 29.69 -10.86 7.73
C GLN A 60 28.97 -12.04 7.05
N PRO A 61 29.64 -12.85 6.21
CA PRO A 61 29.04 -14.02 5.57
C PRO A 61 28.47 -15.07 6.54
N ASP A 62 28.95 -15.11 7.77
CA ASP A 62 28.46 -15.97 8.85
C ASP A 62 27.24 -15.39 9.59
N GLY A 63 26.80 -14.17 9.21
CA GLY A 63 25.66 -13.47 9.82
C GLY A 63 26.01 -12.60 11.02
N GLU A 64 27.29 -12.57 11.43
CA GLU A 64 27.75 -11.74 12.55
C GLU A 64 27.98 -10.28 12.11
N PRO A 65 27.80 -9.29 13.03
CA PRO A 65 28.09 -7.89 12.72
C PRO A 65 29.57 -7.65 12.41
N THR A 66 29.83 -6.76 11.46
CA THR A 66 31.20 -6.30 11.18
C THR A 66 31.69 -5.31 12.24
N PRO A 67 33.02 -5.08 12.36
CA PRO A 67 33.55 -4.01 13.20
C PRO A 67 33.00 -2.62 12.85
N LEU A 68 32.72 -2.38 11.56
CA LEU A 68 32.07 -1.15 11.10
C LEU A 68 30.65 -1.00 11.64
N ALA A 69 29.88 -2.09 11.71
CA ALA A 69 28.55 -2.08 12.31
C ALA A 69 28.60 -1.68 13.78
N ALA A 70 29.54 -2.23 14.54
CA ALA A 70 29.76 -1.88 15.94
C ALA A 70 30.19 -0.42 16.11
N GLU A 71 31.11 0.07 15.27
CA GLU A 71 31.51 1.48 15.28
C GLU A 71 30.33 2.42 14.99
N LEU A 72 29.58 2.15 13.93
CA LEU A 72 28.40 2.96 13.58
C LEU A 72 27.34 2.89 14.68
N GLY A 73 27.06 1.69 15.18
CA GLY A 73 26.07 1.47 16.24
C GLY A 73 26.42 2.20 17.54
N SER A 74 27.73 2.33 17.87
CA SER A 74 28.18 3.05 19.06
C SER A 74 27.86 4.54 19.09
N ARG A 75 27.51 5.11 17.91
CA ARG A 75 27.11 6.51 17.77
C ARG A 75 25.67 6.78 18.21
N TYR A 76 24.90 5.71 18.44
CA TYR A 76 23.48 5.77 18.79
C TYR A 76 23.26 5.16 20.17
N ALA A 77 22.49 5.85 21.02
CA ALA A 77 22.00 5.28 22.26
C ALA A 77 20.80 4.35 22.01
N GLU A 78 19.96 4.72 21.06
CA GLU A 78 18.74 3.99 20.71
C GLU A 78 18.50 4.03 19.18
N ILE A 79 17.97 2.93 18.65
CA ILE A 79 17.51 2.79 17.27
C ILE A 79 15.99 2.56 17.36
N MET A 80 15.21 3.52 16.85
CA MET A 80 13.76 3.49 16.90
C MET A 80 13.22 3.14 15.52
N LEU A 81 12.36 2.12 15.45
CA LEU A 81 11.74 1.62 14.22
C LEU A 81 10.23 1.76 14.34
N ASP A 82 9.63 2.54 13.46
CA ASP A 82 8.18 2.65 13.30
C ASP A 82 7.69 1.73 12.19
N GLU A 83 6.41 1.38 12.21
CA GLU A 83 5.79 0.44 11.26
C GLU A 83 6.60 -0.85 11.08
N TYR A 84 7.10 -1.39 12.20
CA TYR A 84 8.05 -2.51 12.18
C TYR A 84 7.52 -3.77 11.48
N GLN A 85 6.19 -3.96 11.39
CA GLN A 85 5.56 -5.05 10.63
C GLN A 85 5.86 -5.00 9.12
N ASP A 86 6.28 -3.85 8.61
CA ASP A 86 6.59 -3.66 7.19
C ASP A 86 8.11 -3.78 6.89
N THR A 87 8.91 -4.09 7.89
CA THR A 87 10.36 -4.30 7.76
C THR A 87 10.66 -5.58 7.00
N SER A 88 11.55 -5.52 6.00
CA SER A 88 12.04 -6.69 5.27
C SER A 88 13.05 -7.49 6.11
N PHE A 89 13.31 -8.73 5.69
CA PHE A 89 14.35 -9.53 6.32
C PHE A 89 15.74 -8.87 6.22
N LEU A 90 16.08 -8.28 5.09
CA LEU A 90 17.36 -7.56 4.91
C LEU A 90 17.49 -6.37 5.84
N GLN A 91 16.44 -5.56 5.94
CA GLN A 91 16.40 -4.41 6.85
C GLN A 91 16.55 -4.85 8.31
N GLU A 92 15.89 -5.93 8.72
CA GLU A 92 16.06 -6.47 10.07
C GLU A 92 17.51 -6.87 10.36
N GLN A 93 18.22 -7.50 9.40
CA GLN A 93 19.64 -7.84 9.57
C GLN A 93 20.51 -6.59 9.73
N VAL A 94 20.25 -5.55 8.94
CA VAL A 94 20.95 -4.26 9.07
C VAL A 94 20.72 -3.64 10.45
N PHE A 95 19.47 -3.53 10.89
CA PHE A 95 19.16 -2.95 12.21
C PHE A 95 19.72 -3.79 13.36
N ARG A 96 19.70 -5.11 13.23
CA ARG A 96 20.29 -6.02 14.20
C ARG A 96 21.79 -5.81 14.33
N SER A 97 22.49 -5.70 13.19
CA SER A 97 23.95 -5.55 13.21
C SER A 97 24.42 -4.26 13.90
N LEU A 98 23.65 -3.17 13.79
CA LEU A 98 23.96 -1.91 14.46
C LEU A 98 23.85 -2.00 16.00
N THR A 99 23.13 -2.97 16.55
CA THR A 99 23.08 -3.16 18.01
C THR A 99 24.39 -3.68 18.61
N ALA A 100 25.31 -4.21 17.80
CA ALA A 100 26.64 -4.63 18.24
C ALA A 100 27.46 -3.49 18.85
N GLY A 101 27.14 -2.22 18.53
CA GLY A 101 27.75 -1.03 19.14
C GLY A 101 27.18 -0.65 20.49
N GLY A 102 26.22 -1.42 21.03
CA GLY A 102 25.57 -1.16 22.32
C GLY A 102 24.28 -0.34 22.24
N ALA A 103 23.84 0.04 21.03
CA ALA A 103 22.55 0.71 20.84
C ALA A 103 21.38 -0.19 21.24
N ARG A 104 20.40 0.37 21.93
CA ARG A 104 19.14 -0.31 22.23
C ARG A 104 18.18 -0.18 21.07
N ARG A 105 17.30 -1.16 20.86
CA ARG A 105 16.24 -1.08 19.88
C ARG A 105 14.89 -0.86 20.52
N PHE A 106 14.13 0.06 19.94
CA PHE A 106 12.73 0.29 20.24
C PHE A 106 11.92 0.15 18.96
N MET A 107 10.98 -0.79 18.93
CA MET A 107 10.22 -1.13 17.74
C MET A 107 8.74 -0.92 18.03
N VAL A 108 8.04 -0.21 17.13
CA VAL A 108 6.61 0.02 17.21
C VAL A 108 5.98 -0.49 15.90
N GLY A 109 4.82 -1.11 16.01
CA GLY A 109 4.10 -1.60 14.85
C GLY A 109 2.81 -2.30 15.21
N ASP A 110 2.08 -2.69 14.20
CA ASP A 110 0.84 -3.46 14.33
C ASP A 110 0.77 -4.52 13.23
N VAL A 111 0.97 -5.78 13.58
CA VAL A 111 0.98 -6.89 12.61
C VAL A 111 -0.32 -6.97 11.81
N LYS A 112 -1.46 -6.57 12.40
CA LYS A 112 -2.76 -6.51 11.72
C LYS A 112 -2.77 -5.54 10.51
N GLN A 113 -1.84 -4.59 10.49
CA GLN A 113 -1.69 -3.59 9.43
C GLN A 113 -0.61 -3.94 8.40
N SER A 114 0.03 -5.12 8.50
CA SER A 114 0.99 -5.57 7.50
C SER A 114 0.30 -5.85 6.17
N ILE A 115 0.52 -4.97 5.19
CA ILE A 115 -0.06 -5.02 3.84
C ILE A 115 1.00 -4.98 2.74
N TYR A 116 2.28 -4.96 3.09
CA TYR A 116 3.40 -4.80 2.17
C TYR A 116 4.21 -6.09 1.93
N SER A 117 3.60 -7.27 2.08
CA SER A 117 4.24 -8.55 1.76
C SER A 117 4.75 -8.62 0.31
N PHE A 118 4.08 -7.94 -0.63
CA PHE A 118 4.52 -7.81 -2.03
C PHE A 118 5.76 -6.91 -2.22
N ARG A 119 6.23 -6.25 -1.15
CA ARG A 119 7.50 -5.51 -1.05
C ARG A 119 8.48 -6.17 -0.10
N GLU A 120 8.35 -7.48 0.09
CA GLU A 120 9.21 -8.28 0.94
C GLU A 120 9.12 -7.96 2.45
N ALA A 121 8.05 -7.27 2.89
CA ALA A 121 7.78 -7.13 4.30
C ALA A 121 7.65 -8.50 4.97
N CYS A 122 8.32 -8.67 6.11
CA CYS A 122 8.39 -9.91 6.86
C CYS A 122 7.78 -9.71 8.27
N PRO A 123 6.44 -9.75 8.40
CA PRO A 123 5.77 -9.58 9.69
C PRO A 123 6.15 -10.66 10.71
N GLU A 124 6.71 -11.79 10.26
CA GLU A 124 7.23 -12.85 11.09
C GLU A 124 8.32 -12.35 12.06
N ASN A 125 9.13 -11.37 11.63
CA ASN A 125 10.13 -10.71 12.49
C ASN A 125 9.48 -10.09 13.73
N PHE A 126 8.29 -9.48 13.56
CA PHE A 126 7.55 -8.87 14.67
C PHE A 126 6.86 -9.93 15.54
N LEU A 127 6.26 -10.94 14.91
CA LEU A 127 5.59 -12.04 15.61
C LEU A 127 6.56 -12.85 16.49
N GLU A 128 7.77 -13.10 16.00
CA GLU A 128 8.83 -13.75 16.78
C GLU A 128 9.14 -12.96 18.07
N LYS A 129 9.36 -11.65 17.92
CA LYS A 129 9.65 -10.78 19.08
C LYS A 129 8.45 -10.68 20.02
N ARG A 130 7.23 -10.56 19.46
CA ARG A 130 6.01 -10.59 20.26
C ARG A 130 5.87 -11.88 21.07
N GLY A 131 6.26 -13.03 20.51
CA GLY A 131 6.22 -14.33 21.18
C GLY A 131 7.32 -14.52 22.22
N SER A 132 8.51 -13.96 21.99
CA SER A 132 9.69 -14.17 22.81
C SER A 132 9.93 -13.09 23.88
N TYR A 133 9.44 -11.86 23.69
CA TYR A 133 9.61 -10.76 24.63
C TYR A 133 8.65 -10.86 25.80
N PHE A 134 9.14 -10.53 26.99
CA PHE A 134 8.34 -10.54 28.20
C PHE A 134 7.37 -9.36 28.29
N PRO A 135 6.22 -9.49 28.96
CA PRO A 135 5.43 -8.31 29.34
C PRO A 135 6.31 -7.32 30.11
N VAL A 136 6.06 -6.02 29.91
CA VAL A 136 6.85 -5.00 30.61
C VAL A 136 6.80 -5.16 32.09
N ASP A 137 7.99 -5.33 32.65
CA ASP A 137 8.29 -5.30 34.09
C ASP A 137 9.65 -4.61 34.18
N ASP A 138 9.83 -3.66 35.09
CA ASP A 138 11.02 -2.80 35.21
C ASP A 138 12.35 -3.56 35.34
N LYS A 139 12.30 -4.89 35.43
CA LYS A 139 13.46 -5.75 35.71
C LYS A 139 13.80 -6.75 34.61
N VAL A 140 12.95 -6.96 33.62
CA VAL A 140 13.11 -8.01 32.62
C VAL A 140 13.15 -7.43 31.22
N PHE A 141 14.22 -7.69 30.47
CA PHE A 141 14.39 -7.29 29.07
C PHE A 141 14.86 -8.50 28.25
N PRO A 142 14.50 -8.56 26.94
CA PRO A 142 13.67 -7.61 26.20
C PRO A 142 12.19 -7.67 26.63
N ALA A 143 11.51 -6.51 26.59
CA ALA A 143 10.12 -6.39 27.03
C ALA A 143 9.20 -5.91 25.91
N LYS A 144 7.90 -6.27 25.99
CA LYS A 144 6.83 -5.81 25.08
C LYS A 144 5.75 -5.04 25.84
N ILE A 145 5.18 -4.06 25.16
CA ILE A 145 4.03 -3.27 25.62
C ILE A 145 2.93 -3.38 24.59
N ALA A 146 1.74 -3.82 24.99
CA ALA A 146 0.57 -3.82 24.12
C ALA A 146 -0.17 -2.48 24.24
N LEU A 147 -0.32 -1.77 23.11
CA LEU A 147 -1.03 -0.50 23.02
C LEU A 147 -2.36 -0.74 22.30
N ASN A 148 -3.41 -1.06 23.04
CA ASN A 148 -4.73 -1.37 22.49
C ASN A 148 -5.74 -0.23 22.63
N ALA A 149 -5.40 0.85 23.34
CA ALA A 149 -6.26 2.02 23.49
C ALA A 149 -6.33 2.81 22.15
N ASN A 150 -7.54 2.93 21.61
CA ASN A 150 -7.82 3.65 20.37
C ASN A 150 -8.44 5.01 20.69
N PHE A 151 -7.68 6.09 20.37
CA PHE A 151 -8.10 7.49 20.59
C PHE A 151 -8.67 8.14 19.32
N ARG A 152 -9.00 7.35 18.30
CA ARG A 152 -9.47 7.87 17.00
C ARG A 152 -10.89 7.45 16.69
N THR A 153 -11.26 6.23 17.07
CA THR A 153 -12.44 5.54 16.57
C THR A 153 -13.45 5.29 17.68
N ARG A 154 -14.73 5.42 17.36
CA ARG A 154 -15.85 5.16 18.28
C ARG A 154 -15.94 3.69 18.69
N ARG A 155 -16.52 3.45 19.89
CA ARG A 155 -16.72 2.11 20.46
C ARG A 155 -17.51 1.18 19.52
N GLU A 156 -18.51 1.68 18.86
CA GLU A 156 -19.36 0.88 17.97
C GLU A 156 -18.58 0.37 16.76
N ILE A 157 -17.66 1.17 16.25
CA ILE A 157 -16.79 0.80 15.12
C ILE A 157 -15.68 -0.13 15.58
N THR A 158 -15.00 0.17 16.68
CA THR A 158 -13.96 -0.74 17.23
C THR A 158 -14.56 -2.09 17.61
N GLY A 159 -15.78 -2.10 18.19
CA GLY A 159 -16.51 -3.32 18.53
C GLY A 159 -16.86 -4.15 17.28
N PHE A 160 -17.24 -3.50 16.19
CA PHE A 160 -17.48 -4.18 14.92
C PHE A 160 -16.19 -4.78 14.34
N ILE A 161 -15.10 -4.00 14.34
CA ILE A 161 -13.79 -4.45 13.85
C ILE A 161 -13.30 -5.66 14.67
N ASN A 162 -13.35 -5.58 16.00
CA ASN A 162 -12.95 -6.68 16.87
C ASN A 162 -13.76 -7.95 16.58
N ARG A 163 -15.11 -7.80 16.43
CA ARG A 163 -15.99 -8.93 16.10
C ARG A 163 -15.64 -9.56 14.76
N LEU A 164 -15.36 -8.76 13.74
CA LEU A 164 -14.98 -9.23 12.41
C LEU A 164 -13.63 -9.92 12.47
N PHE A 165 -12.63 -9.31 13.09
CA PHE A 165 -11.26 -9.83 13.13
C PHE A 165 -11.14 -11.14 13.90
N ARG A 166 -11.90 -11.32 14.99
CA ARG A 166 -11.96 -12.62 15.69
C ARG A 166 -12.44 -13.77 14.77
N GLN A 167 -13.17 -13.47 13.71
CA GLN A 167 -13.68 -14.50 12.78
C GLN A 167 -12.74 -14.74 11.60
N ILE A 168 -12.05 -13.71 11.10
CA ILE A 168 -11.25 -13.81 9.87
C ILE A 168 -9.74 -13.85 10.11
N MET A 169 -9.23 -13.32 11.22
CA MET A 169 -7.81 -13.36 11.54
C MET A 169 -7.49 -14.60 12.36
N THR A 170 -7.18 -15.66 11.65
CA THR A 170 -6.69 -16.92 12.23
C THR A 170 -5.30 -17.21 11.69
N ALA A 171 -4.51 -18.00 12.40
CA ALA A 171 -3.18 -18.42 11.95
C ALA A 171 -3.20 -19.01 10.53
N ALA A 172 -4.24 -19.76 10.19
CA ALA A 172 -4.40 -20.37 8.86
C ALA A 172 -4.73 -19.35 7.75
N ALA A 173 -5.47 -18.30 8.04
CA ALA A 173 -5.94 -17.32 7.05
C ALA A 173 -5.08 -16.07 6.98
N ALA A 174 -4.51 -15.63 8.09
CA ALA A 174 -3.81 -14.36 8.25
C ALA A 174 -2.38 -14.50 8.81
N GLY A 175 -1.89 -15.71 9.03
CA GLY A 175 -0.59 -15.97 9.62
C GLY A 175 -0.50 -15.68 11.13
N MET A 176 -1.58 -15.17 11.74
CA MET A 176 -1.67 -14.90 13.18
C MET A 176 -3.10 -15.08 13.68
N ASP A 177 -3.24 -15.39 14.97
CA ASP A 177 -4.53 -15.36 15.66
C ASP A 177 -4.79 -13.99 16.28
N TYR A 178 -6.07 -13.57 16.28
CA TYR A 178 -6.51 -12.33 16.90
C TYR A 178 -6.73 -12.53 18.41
N LEU A 179 -5.77 -12.13 19.20
CA LEU A 179 -5.76 -12.32 20.67
C LEU A 179 -6.46 -11.14 21.38
N PRO A 180 -6.83 -11.30 22.66
CA PRO A 180 -7.40 -10.22 23.45
C PRO A 180 -6.53 -8.95 23.53
N GLU A 181 -5.20 -9.11 23.48
CA GLU A 181 -4.25 -7.98 23.45
C GLU A 181 -4.27 -7.21 22.09
N ASP A 182 -4.85 -7.80 21.04
CA ASP A 182 -5.00 -7.16 19.72
C ASP A 182 -6.30 -6.36 19.61
N GLU A 183 -7.21 -6.53 20.57
CA GLU A 183 -8.52 -5.88 20.51
C GLU A 183 -8.40 -4.37 20.70
N LEU A 184 -9.07 -3.63 19.83
CA LEU A 184 -9.14 -2.17 19.90
C LEU A 184 -10.07 -1.76 21.04
N VAL A 185 -9.58 -0.98 21.98
CA VAL A 185 -10.37 -0.41 23.08
C VAL A 185 -10.58 1.07 22.81
N ALA A 186 -11.84 1.47 22.56
CA ALA A 186 -12.14 2.89 22.38
C ALA A 186 -11.87 3.67 23.67
N ALA A 187 -10.95 4.62 23.59
CA ALA A 187 -10.50 5.41 24.74
C ALA A 187 -11.08 6.83 24.77
N LEU A 188 -11.66 7.31 23.65
CA LEU A 188 -12.33 8.61 23.64
C LEU A 188 -13.75 8.48 24.19
N PRO A 189 -14.13 9.32 25.16
CA PRO A 189 -15.50 9.41 25.64
C PRO A 189 -16.35 10.16 24.63
N TYR A 190 -17.13 9.43 23.84
CA TYR A 190 -18.21 10.02 23.06
C TYR A 190 -19.49 9.97 23.90
N ASP A 191 -20.06 11.11 24.17
CA ASP A 191 -21.24 11.28 25.04
C ASP A 191 -22.58 11.11 24.29
N TYR A 192 -22.53 10.77 23.00
CA TYR A 192 -23.70 10.56 22.16
C TYR A 192 -23.62 9.30 21.32
N SER A 193 -24.74 8.64 21.14
CA SER A 193 -24.85 7.50 20.24
C SER A 193 -25.06 7.96 18.79
N VAL A 194 -24.54 7.17 17.88
CA VAL A 194 -24.75 7.36 16.43
C VAL A 194 -25.70 6.27 15.95
N PRO A 195 -26.85 6.64 15.36
CA PRO A 195 -27.70 5.65 14.71
C PRO A 195 -26.96 4.98 13.56
N ARG A 196 -26.97 3.64 13.53
CA ARG A 196 -26.34 2.85 12.48
C ARG A 196 -24.85 3.20 12.26
N PRO A 197 -24.01 3.04 13.28
CA PRO A 197 -22.60 3.39 13.20
C PRO A 197 -21.82 2.56 12.17
N VAL A 198 -22.32 1.37 11.86
CA VAL A 198 -21.82 0.49 10.81
C VAL A 198 -22.99 -0.01 9.99
N THR A 199 -22.91 0.12 8.67
CA THR A 199 -23.92 -0.36 7.72
C THR A 199 -23.23 -1.25 6.66
N ALA A 200 -23.76 -2.44 6.47
CA ALA A 200 -23.36 -3.32 5.37
C ALA A 200 -24.39 -3.19 4.25
N MET A 201 -23.89 -2.92 3.03
CA MET A 201 -24.72 -2.89 1.82
C MET A 201 -24.32 -4.05 0.92
N ALA A 202 -25.29 -4.83 0.46
CA ALA A 202 -25.10 -5.90 -0.50
C ALA A 202 -25.78 -5.53 -1.83
N ILE A 203 -25.00 -5.57 -2.91
CA ILE A 203 -25.50 -5.35 -4.26
C ILE A 203 -25.58 -6.69 -4.96
N THR A 204 -26.77 -7.07 -5.36
CA THR A 204 -27.04 -8.34 -6.00
C THR A 204 -27.40 -8.13 -7.48
N GLY A 205 -27.02 -9.06 -8.31
CA GLY A 205 -27.38 -9.16 -9.72
C GLY A 205 -27.46 -10.61 -10.14
N ASP A 206 -27.81 -10.87 -11.35
CA ASP A 206 -27.85 -12.21 -11.93
C ASP A 206 -26.52 -12.58 -12.62
N SER A 207 -26.45 -13.82 -13.14
CA SER A 207 -25.25 -14.32 -13.82
C SER A 207 -24.91 -13.60 -15.14
N THR A 208 -25.80 -12.74 -15.64
CA THR A 208 -25.61 -11.98 -16.86
C THR A 208 -25.13 -10.56 -16.59
N THR A 209 -25.19 -10.09 -15.34
CA THR A 209 -24.76 -8.76 -14.95
C THR A 209 -23.26 -8.60 -15.08
N ARG A 210 -22.84 -7.61 -15.87
CA ARG A 210 -21.42 -7.34 -16.10
C ARG A 210 -20.76 -6.73 -14.87
N ALA A 211 -19.47 -6.98 -14.68
CA ALA A 211 -18.71 -6.45 -13.56
C ALA A 211 -18.75 -4.90 -13.47
N ASP A 212 -18.84 -4.21 -14.60
CA ASP A 212 -18.93 -2.74 -14.62
C ASP A 212 -20.31 -2.24 -14.21
N ASP A 213 -21.37 -2.99 -14.49
CA ASP A 213 -22.73 -2.66 -14.05
C ASP A 213 -22.87 -2.81 -12.55
N TYR A 214 -22.27 -3.84 -11.96
CA TYR A 214 -22.15 -3.98 -10.51
C TYR A 214 -21.43 -2.79 -9.87
N ARG A 215 -20.32 -2.36 -10.44
CA ARG A 215 -19.54 -1.22 -9.93
C ARG A 215 -20.31 0.09 -10.01
N ARG A 216 -21.07 0.32 -11.09
CA ARG A 216 -21.93 1.51 -11.23
C ARG A 216 -23.05 1.48 -10.21
N ALA A 217 -23.69 0.32 -10.00
CA ALA A 217 -24.72 0.15 -8.99
C ALA A 217 -24.18 0.39 -7.58
N GLU A 218 -23.00 -0.15 -7.27
CA GLU A 218 -22.30 0.09 -6.01
C GLU A 218 -22.00 1.58 -5.80
N ALA A 219 -21.42 2.25 -6.79
CA ALA A 219 -21.12 3.67 -6.71
C ALA A 219 -22.38 4.53 -6.55
N ALA A 220 -23.47 4.17 -7.22
CA ALA A 220 -24.75 4.86 -7.10
C ALA A 220 -25.35 4.73 -5.69
N GLU A 221 -25.30 3.55 -5.07
CA GLU A 221 -25.78 3.35 -3.70
C GLU A 221 -24.87 4.04 -2.67
N VAL A 222 -23.55 3.99 -2.85
CA VAL A 222 -22.61 4.75 -2.00
C VAL A 222 -22.90 6.25 -2.09
N ALA A 223 -23.05 6.79 -3.31
CA ALA A 223 -23.36 8.21 -3.51
C ALA A 223 -24.72 8.61 -2.91
N LYS A 224 -25.71 7.72 -2.97
CA LYS A 224 -27.04 7.91 -2.34
C LYS A 224 -26.92 7.97 -0.82
N GLU A 225 -26.15 7.09 -0.21
CA GLU A 225 -25.93 7.08 1.24
C GLU A 225 -25.18 8.34 1.69
N ILE A 226 -24.14 8.77 0.97
CA ILE A 226 -23.43 10.02 1.25
C ILE A 226 -24.39 11.22 1.14
N ALA A 227 -25.21 11.28 0.09
CA ALA A 227 -26.19 12.33 -0.08
C ALA A 227 -27.23 12.34 1.07
N ARG A 228 -27.60 11.16 1.57
CA ARG A 228 -28.49 11.03 2.75
C ARG A 228 -27.83 11.62 3.99
N LEU A 229 -26.58 11.26 4.29
CA LEU A 229 -25.85 11.76 5.47
C LEU A 229 -25.73 13.28 5.46
N LEU A 230 -25.41 13.84 4.29
CA LEU A 230 -25.27 15.30 4.10
C LEU A 230 -26.63 16.02 4.28
N ARG A 231 -27.71 15.47 3.73
CA ARG A 231 -29.05 16.06 3.80
C ARG A 231 -29.69 15.95 5.20
N GLU A 232 -29.51 14.82 5.88
CA GLU A 232 -30.06 14.57 7.21
C GLU A 232 -29.26 15.29 8.30
N GLY A 233 -28.20 16.02 7.94
CA GLY A 233 -27.39 16.77 8.88
C GLY A 233 -26.64 15.89 9.88
N PHE A 234 -26.13 14.73 9.41
CA PHE A 234 -25.25 13.90 10.24
C PHE A 234 -24.13 14.77 10.83
N THR A 235 -23.82 14.58 12.11
CA THR A 235 -22.84 15.42 12.78
C THR A 235 -21.52 14.70 13.01
N VAL A 236 -20.44 15.44 12.85
CA VAL A 236 -19.08 15.05 13.23
C VAL A 236 -18.58 15.97 14.34
N GLU A 237 -17.62 15.49 15.10
CA GLU A 237 -16.97 16.27 16.14
C GLU A 237 -15.57 16.67 15.68
N GLU A 238 -15.26 17.95 15.75
CA GLU A 238 -13.97 18.52 15.40
C GLU A 238 -13.54 19.44 16.55
N ASN A 239 -12.41 19.11 17.18
CA ASN A 239 -11.88 19.85 18.35
C ASN A 239 -12.91 20.03 19.50
N GLY A 240 -13.70 19.00 19.78
CA GLY A 240 -14.73 19.04 20.82
C GLY A 240 -16.02 19.79 20.44
N VAL A 241 -16.12 20.27 19.19
CA VAL A 241 -17.30 20.98 18.69
C VAL A 241 -18.03 20.12 17.66
N ARG A 242 -19.34 19.94 17.85
CA ARG A 242 -20.20 19.25 16.88
C ARG A 242 -20.58 20.18 15.75
N ARG A 243 -20.42 19.71 14.54
CA ARG A 243 -20.87 20.39 13.32
C ARG A 243 -21.49 19.41 12.32
N PRO A 244 -22.32 19.89 11.39
CA PRO A 244 -22.77 19.04 10.29
C PRO A 244 -21.61 18.48 9.47
N VAL A 245 -21.77 17.24 9.01
CA VAL A 245 -20.81 16.57 8.12
C VAL A 245 -20.72 17.32 6.78
N ARG A 246 -19.51 17.41 6.26
CA ARG A 246 -19.20 18.00 4.94
C ARG A 246 -18.64 16.92 4.01
N PRO A 247 -18.68 17.09 2.68
CA PRO A 247 -18.10 16.13 1.76
C PRO A 247 -16.63 15.79 2.07
N GLY A 248 -15.82 16.77 2.53
CA GLY A 248 -14.42 16.57 2.90
C GLY A 248 -14.18 15.71 4.14
N ASP A 249 -15.22 15.42 4.94
CA ASP A 249 -15.13 14.53 6.10
C ASP A 249 -15.33 13.06 5.73
N ILE A 250 -15.69 12.78 4.47
CA ILE A 250 -16.07 11.44 4.00
C ILE A 250 -14.97 10.92 3.07
N CYS A 251 -14.53 9.70 3.32
CA CYS A 251 -13.54 9.02 2.50
C CYS A 251 -14.10 7.68 1.99
N ILE A 252 -13.93 7.43 0.69
CA ILE A 252 -14.22 6.13 0.08
C ILE A 252 -12.91 5.38 -0.08
N LEU A 253 -12.76 4.25 0.63
CA LEU A 253 -11.61 3.38 0.54
C LEU A 253 -11.92 2.19 -0.37
N MET A 254 -11.03 1.88 -1.30
CA MET A 254 -11.16 0.73 -2.18
C MET A 254 -9.81 0.03 -2.38
N ARG A 255 -9.85 -1.27 -2.59
CA ARG A 255 -8.65 -2.10 -2.79
C ARG A 255 -7.79 -1.65 -3.97
N SER A 256 -8.43 -1.15 -5.04
CA SER A 256 -7.77 -0.64 -6.23
C SER A 256 -8.57 0.53 -6.78
N ALA A 257 -8.04 1.72 -6.66
CA ALA A 257 -8.64 2.94 -7.19
C ALA A 257 -8.46 3.06 -8.72
N LYS A 258 -7.33 2.57 -9.26
CA LYS A 258 -6.98 2.73 -10.70
C LYS A 258 -8.13 2.32 -11.61
N LYS A 259 -8.60 3.25 -12.45
CA LYS A 259 -9.73 3.12 -13.39
C LYS A 259 -11.12 2.92 -12.74
N ARG A 260 -11.22 2.95 -11.41
CA ARG A 260 -12.50 2.76 -10.70
C ARG A 260 -12.96 4.03 -9.98
N GLU A 261 -12.03 4.85 -9.54
CA GLU A 261 -12.33 6.10 -8.85
C GLU A 261 -13.30 6.99 -9.63
N GLN A 262 -13.15 7.05 -10.97
CA GLN A 262 -13.99 7.91 -11.81
C GLN A 262 -15.47 7.54 -11.72
N ILE A 263 -15.79 6.25 -11.63
CA ILE A 263 -17.19 5.78 -11.50
C ILE A 263 -17.85 6.35 -10.23
N TYR A 264 -17.10 6.42 -9.12
CA TYR A 264 -17.60 6.98 -7.86
C TYR A 264 -17.67 8.51 -7.90
N ILE A 265 -16.68 9.15 -8.52
CA ILE A 265 -16.66 10.60 -8.72
C ILE A 265 -17.88 11.02 -9.56
N ASP A 266 -18.15 10.34 -10.67
CA ASP A 266 -19.28 10.63 -11.54
C ASP A 266 -20.61 10.45 -10.82
N ALA A 267 -20.79 9.33 -10.07
CA ALA A 267 -22.00 9.07 -9.29
C ALA A 267 -22.24 10.11 -8.19
N LEU A 268 -21.19 10.67 -7.61
CA LEU A 268 -21.28 11.76 -6.63
C LEU A 268 -21.60 13.10 -7.31
N LEU A 269 -20.95 13.39 -8.44
CA LEU A 269 -21.20 14.61 -9.23
C LEU A 269 -22.64 14.68 -9.75
N GLU A 270 -23.24 13.55 -10.17
CA GLU A 270 -24.65 13.45 -10.55
C GLU A 270 -25.60 13.88 -9.42
N ARG A 271 -25.14 13.82 -8.16
CA ARG A 271 -25.87 14.28 -6.98
C ARG A 271 -25.43 15.65 -6.47
N GLY A 272 -24.60 16.36 -7.24
CA GLY A 272 -24.06 17.67 -6.88
C GLY A 272 -23.02 17.63 -5.77
N ILE A 273 -22.42 16.47 -5.51
CA ILE A 273 -21.41 16.29 -4.47
C ILE A 273 -20.02 16.25 -5.13
N GLY A 274 -19.20 17.26 -4.82
CA GLY A 274 -17.80 17.29 -5.30
C GLY A 274 -16.96 16.20 -4.64
N ALA A 275 -16.19 15.48 -5.45
CA ALA A 275 -15.25 14.46 -5.02
C ALA A 275 -13.94 14.55 -5.79
N ARG A 276 -12.85 14.05 -5.19
CA ARG A 276 -11.52 13.99 -5.84
C ARG A 276 -10.84 12.67 -5.51
N SER A 277 -10.03 12.17 -6.43
CA SER A 277 -9.10 11.08 -6.15
C SER A 277 -7.94 11.59 -5.29
N ALA A 278 -7.45 10.74 -4.37
CA ALA A 278 -6.22 11.01 -3.63
C ALA A 278 -4.96 10.84 -4.50
N LYS A 279 -5.10 10.29 -5.69
CA LYS A 279 -4.02 10.12 -6.65
C LYS A 279 -3.63 11.48 -7.19
N ASN A 280 -2.36 11.83 -7.09
CA ASN A 280 -1.81 12.95 -7.83
C ASN A 280 -1.95 12.66 -9.33
N GLU A 281 -2.83 13.37 -10.01
CA GLU A 281 -2.82 13.40 -11.46
C GLU A 281 -1.49 14.00 -11.90
N ASN A 282 -0.80 13.30 -12.79
CA ASN A 282 0.37 13.89 -13.41
C ASN A 282 -0.11 15.06 -14.30
N LEU A 283 0.09 16.26 -13.80
CA LEU A 283 -0.37 17.48 -14.48
C LEU A 283 0.12 17.52 -15.94
N LEU A 284 1.30 16.95 -16.22
CA LEU A 284 1.87 16.87 -17.56
C LEU A 284 1.15 15.90 -18.50
N GLU A 285 0.29 15.01 -17.97
CA GLU A 285 -0.53 14.09 -18.75
C GLU A 285 -1.93 14.65 -19.05
N VAL A 286 -2.30 15.77 -18.43
CA VAL A 286 -3.56 16.48 -18.72
C VAL A 286 -3.51 16.99 -20.16
N ARG A 287 -4.57 16.74 -20.93
CA ARG A 287 -4.62 17.02 -22.37
C ARG A 287 -4.26 18.47 -22.71
N GLU A 288 -4.80 19.41 -21.97
CA GLU A 288 -4.57 20.85 -22.16
C GLU A 288 -3.08 21.19 -21.94
N VAL A 289 -2.47 20.61 -20.91
CA VAL A 289 -1.03 20.83 -20.62
C VAL A 289 -0.17 20.16 -21.69
N LYS A 290 -0.52 18.94 -22.12
CA LYS A 290 0.14 18.26 -23.23
C LYS A 290 0.10 19.10 -24.50
N THR A 291 -1.06 19.62 -24.88
CA THR A 291 -1.20 20.47 -26.05
C THR A 291 -0.29 21.71 -25.98
N VAL A 292 -0.18 22.34 -24.79
CA VAL A 292 0.76 23.47 -24.60
C VAL A 292 2.21 23.04 -24.72
N LEU A 293 2.57 21.87 -24.15
CA LEU A 293 3.92 21.32 -24.28
C LEU A 293 4.27 20.96 -25.72
N SER A 294 3.33 20.36 -26.46
CA SER A 294 3.49 20.08 -27.88
C SER A 294 3.64 21.38 -28.70
N TYR A 295 2.89 22.44 -28.36
CA TYR A 295 3.04 23.75 -28.99
C TYR A 295 4.44 24.33 -28.75
N LEU A 296 4.94 24.28 -27.52
CA LEU A 296 6.30 24.73 -27.20
C LEU A 296 7.38 23.89 -27.90
N ALA A 297 7.17 22.59 -28.03
CA ALA A 297 8.05 21.70 -28.76
C ALA A 297 8.11 22.04 -30.25
N VAL A 298 6.96 22.31 -30.88
CA VAL A 298 6.87 22.74 -32.29
C VAL A 298 7.53 24.10 -32.51
N LEU A 299 7.41 25.04 -31.58
CA LEU A 299 8.13 26.33 -31.64
C LEU A 299 9.66 26.14 -31.61
N ALA A 300 10.15 25.16 -30.85
CA ALA A 300 11.56 24.85 -30.77
C ALA A 300 12.05 24.04 -31.99
N ASN A 301 11.20 23.17 -32.53
CA ASN A 301 11.51 22.34 -33.71
C ASN A 301 10.23 22.08 -34.52
N PRO A 302 9.98 22.83 -35.61
CA PRO A 302 8.77 22.67 -36.44
C PRO A 302 8.70 21.37 -37.24
N MET A 303 9.73 20.54 -37.21
CA MET A 303 9.77 19.23 -37.88
C MET A 303 9.21 18.08 -37.03
N LEU A 304 8.58 18.38 -35.91
CA LEU A 304 7.94 17.41 -35.02
C LEU A 304 6.50 17.16 -35.48
N ASP A 305 6.31 16.23 -36.42
CA ASP A 305 5.02 15.98 -37.09
C ASP A 305 3.91 15.59 -36.13
N MET A 306 4.20 14.79 -35.10
CA MET A 306 3.18 14.33 -34.16
C MET A 306 2.70 15.47 -33.25
N GLU A 307 3.61 16.25 -32.72
CA GLU A 307 3.34 17.41 -31.90
C GLU A 307 2.63 18.50 -32.72
N LEU A 308 3.04 18.70 -33.97
CA LEU A 308 2.39 19.63 -34.89
C LEU A 308 0.94 19.20 -35.17
N ALA A 309 0.70 17.92 -35.46
CA ALA A 309 -0.64 17.39 -35.67
C ALA A 309 -1.51 17.55 -34.41
N GLU A 310 -0.97 17.29 -33.21
CA GLU A 310 -1.68 17.49 -31.95
C GLU A 310 -2.08 18.97 -31.76
N VAL A 311 -1.19 19.89 -32.06
CA VAL A 311 -1.43 21.33 -31.93
C VAL A 311 -2.50 21.78 -32.96
N LEU A 312 -2.37 21.38 -34.18
CA LEU A 312 -3.31 21.77 -35.24
C LEU A 312 -4.74 21.24 -35.00
N THR A 313 -4.87 20.01 -34.48
CA THR A 313 -6.17 19.42 -34.13
C THR A 313 -6.72 19.88 -32.78
N SER A 314 -5.95 20.64 -32.01
CA SER A 314 -6.40 21.21 -30.74
C SER A 314 -7.47 22.29 -30.93
N PRO A 315 -8.23 22.64 -29.87
CA PRO A 315 -9.18 23.75 -29.92
C PRO A 315 -8.57 25.12 -30.28
N MET A 316 -7.23 25.24 -30.23
CA MET A 316 -6.52 26.46 -30.60
C MET A 316 -6.58 26.75 -32.11
N TYR A 317 -6.53 25.70 -32.96
CA TYR A 317 -6.50 25.79 -34.38
C TYR A 317 -7.72 25.12 -35.08
N GLY A 318 -8.24 24.06 -34.45
CA GLY A 318 -9.49 23.41 -34.84
C GLY A 318 -9.45 22.63 -36.17
N PHE A 319 -8.26 22.21 -36.63
CA PHE A 319 -8.13 21.38 -37.83
C PHE A 319 -8.79 20.00 -37.62
N THR A 320 -9.45 19.52 -38.67
CA THR A 320 -9.96 18.15 -38.71
C THR A 320 -8.92 17.19 -39.28
N SER A 321 -9.18 15.89 -39.16
CA SER A 321 -8.32 14.85 -39.76
C SER A 321 -8.25 15.01 -41.28
N ASP A 322 -9.32 15.48 -41.93
CA ASP A 322 -9.38 15.72 -43.37
C ASP A 322 -8.52 16.93 -43.75
N ASP A 323 -8.52 17.98 -42.96
CA ASP A 323 -7.65 19.15 -43.17
C ASP A 323 -6.17 18.75 -43.07
N LEU A 324 -5.80 17.90 -42.10
CA LEU A 324 -4.42 17.38 -42.00
C LEU A 324 -4.04 16.50 -43.19
N ALA A 325 -4.98 15.69 -43.69
CA ALA A 325 -4.74 14.86 -44.87
C ALA A 325 -4.53 15.70 -46.16
N ALA A 326 -5.17 16.86 -46.22
CA ALA A 326 -5.01 17.80 -47.36
C ALA A 326 -3.68 18.58 -47.32
N LEU A 327 -3.05 18.71 -46.14
CA LEU A 327 -1.75 19.37 -45.95
C LEU A 327 -0.56 18.47 -46.30
N ARG A 328 -0.75 17.17 -46.41
CA ARG A 328 0.26 16.18 -46.74
C ARG A 328 0.41 16.00 -48.26
#